data_77455a5eabe51d6d8d372b42faaa98a1
#
_entry.id   77455a5eabe51d6d8d372b42faaa98a1
#
_cell.length_a   1.000
_cell.length_b   1.000
_cell.length_c   1.000
_cell.angle_alpha   90.00
_cell.angle_beta   90.00
_cell.angle_gamma   90.00
#
_symmetry.space_group_name_H-M   'P 1'
#
loop_
_entity.id
_entity.type
_entity.pdbx_description
1 polymer ?
#
loop_
_entity_poly.entity_id
_entity_poly.type
_entity_poly.pdbx_seq_one_letter_code
_entity_poly.pdbx_strand_id
1 'polypeptide(L)'
;ASAPNTAPLGTSSAGPAPGPSATAATTAMPADQRLHDRSPKNFKEAFDRVRLQFTLSSALMRHAVRLCVALAAGYGVMHLIHANQGFWILLTTVFVCRQGYGATRTRVAERMLGTIAGLLVGWALFRLFPNLLLQACFAVAAGVTFFATRTTRYALSTAAITLMVLLGFNQIGNGYALIVPRMVDTFIGGFIAVLAVYLVLPDWQTRRLNLVAANAIAACGRYLREIMRQYESGHSGKQDTLAYRVARREAHNADAALSNAVAAMLQEPGTSRQDGETAVRLQVQLHTLLNYLSGLGAHRHSLAPSATSETETGTAVAEVTAQLAGHLDTIARHLRVPSASVAAEPAGQAIAERLDAAPEELPEDRRLVQLQLALIARQIEPLRQLANQFDPASREPGDAPQPSATAPAG
;
A
#
# COMPACT_ATOMS: atom_id res chain seq x y z
N ALA A 1 -52.06 -33.57 -32.76
CA ALA A 1 -51.70 -34.02 -34.12
C ALA A 1 -50.22 -33.71 -34.38
N SER A 2 -49.53 -34.80 -34.67
CA SER A 2 -48.31 -34.91 -35.44
C SER A 2 -46.99 -34.59 -34.77
N ALA A 3 -46.33 -35.63 -34.35
CA ALA A 3 -44.89 -35.83 -34.22
C ALA A 3 -44.30 -36.15 -35.61
N PRO A 4 -43.05 -36.61 -35.73
CA PRO A 4 -41.73 -36.02 -35.56
C PRO A 4 -40.90 -36.12 -36.88
N ASN A 5 -39.69 -35.59 -36.92
CA ASN A 5 -38.77 -36.09 -37.94
C ASN A 5 -37.32 -36.20 -37.40
N THR A 6 -36.79 -37.36 -37.63
CA THR A 6 -35.52 -37.95 -37.23
C THR A 6 -34.39 -37.63 -38.21
N ALA A 7 -33.19 -37.54 -37.67
CA ALA A 7 -31.80 -37.68 -38.11
C ALA A 7 -31.49 -38.01 -39.60
N PRO A 8 -30.20 -37.87 -40.07
CA PRO A 8 -29.14 -38.80 -39.69
C PRO A 8 -27.72 -38.25 -39.50
N LEU A 9 -26.91 -39.04 -38.84
CA LEU A 9 -25.48 -39.11 -38.71
C LEU A 9 -24.68 -38.99 -39.99
N GLY A 10 -23.60 -38.19 -39.97
CA GLY A 10 -22.54 -38.20 -40.97
C GLY A 10 -21.18 -38.24 -40.26
N THR A 11 -20.54 -39.39 -40.40
CA THR A 11 -19.18 -39.72 -40.02
C THR A 11 -18.20 -39.01 -40.96
N SER A 12 -17.08 -38.47 -40.47
CA SER A 12 -15.76 -38.77 -41.02
C SER A 12 -14.61 -37.89 -40.53
N SER A 13 -13.60 -38.55 -40.17
CA SER A 13 -12.15 -38.38 -40.33
C SER A 13 -11.38 -37.43 -39.41
N ALA A 14 -10.57 -38.11 -38.63
CA ALA A 14 -9.45 -37.61 -37.87
C ALA A 14 -8.35 -37.01 -38.77
N GLY A 15 -7.86 -35.84 -38.40
CA GLY A 15 -6.58 -35.28 -38.85
C GLY A 15 -5.70 -35.03 -37.62
N PRO A 16 -4.35 -35.12 -37.74
CA PRO A 16 -3.46 -35.23 -36.60
C PRO A 16 -3.28 -33.91 -35.83
N ALA A 17 -3.13 -34.04 -34.52
CA ALA A 17 -2.86 -32.97 -33.56
C ALA A 17 -1.52 -32.25 -33.85
N PRO A 18 -1.46 -30.92 -33.80
CA PRO A 18 -0.19 -30.21 -33.59
C PRO A 18 0.10 -30.13 -32.08
N GLY A 19 1.38 -30.37 -31.76
CA GLY A 19 1.93 -30.42 -30.41
C GLY A 19 1.82 -29.12 -29.61
N PRO A 20 2.10 -29.18 -28.33
CA PRO A 20 1.84 -28.06 -27.40
C PRO A 20 2.91 -26.97 -27.52
N SER A 21 2.57 -25.87 -28.16
CA SER A 21 3.29 -24.60 -27.98
C SER A 21 2.92 -24.00 -26.66
N ALA A 22 3.80 -24.13 -25.69
CA ALA A 22 3.69 -23.48 -24.39
C ALA A 22 3.89 -21.96 -24.52
N THR A 23 2.85 -21.26 -24.87
CA THR A 23 2.70 -19.83 -24.57
C THR A 23 1.82 -19.73 -23.36
N ALA A 24 2.44 -19.36 -22.23
CA ALA A 24 1.73 -19.03 -20.99
C ALA A 24 0.81 -17.84 -21.25
N ALA A 25 -0.39 -18.12 -21.73
CA ALA A 25 -1.49 -17.17 -21.74
C ALA A 25 -1.85 -16.91 -20.26
N THR A 26 -1.36 -15.78 -19.73
CA THR A 26 -1.89 -15.17 -18.52
C THR A 26 -3.37 -14.93 -18.78
N THR A 27 -4.21 -15.84 -18.33
CA THR A 27 -5.66 -15.75 -18.45
C THR A 27 -6.11 -14.52 -17.67
N ALA A 28 -6.28 -13.40 -18.36
CA ALA A 28 -6.82 -12.18 -17.79
C ALA A 28 -8.22 -12.50 -17.24
N MET A 29 -8.38 -12.44 -15.92
CA MET A 29 -9.67 -12.65 -15.28
C MET A 29 -10.71 -11.69 -15.87
N PRO A 30 -11.95 -12.15 -16.12
CA PRO A 30 -13.03 -11.29 -16.61
C PRO A 30 -13.19 -10.04 -15.73
N ALA A 31 -13.43 -8.89 -16.36
CA ALA A 31 -13.50 -7.60 -15.66
C ALA A 31 -14.55 -7.58 -14.53
N ASP A 32 -15.64 -8.35 -14.67
CA ASP A 32 -16.69 -8.48 -13.66
C ASP A 32 -16.18 -9.11 -12.36
N GLN A 33 -15.28 -10.10 -12.45
CA GLN A 33 -14.70 -10.76 -11.27
C GLN A 33 -13.71 -9.84 -10.52
N ARG A 34 -13.20 -8.80 -11.15
CA ARG A 34 -12.29 -7.84 -10.51
C ARG A 34 -13.00 -6.86 -9.57
N LEU A 35 -14.30 -6.63 -9.77
CA LEU A 35 -15.11 -5.77 -8.91
C LEU A 35 -15.80 -6.53 -7.78
N HIS A 36 -15.96 -7.86 -7.89
CA HIS A 36 -16.55 -8.69 -6.85
C HIS A 36 -15.61 -8.82 -5.65
N ASP A 37 -16.22 -9.01 -4.49
CA ASP A 37 -15.51 -9.28 -3.25
C ASP A 37 -14.68 -10.56 -3.43
N ARG A 38 -13.37 -10.47 -3.14
CA ARG A 38 -12.42 -11.58 -3.29
C ARG A 38 -12.47 -12.56 -2.12
N SER A 39 -13.52 -12.55 -1.31
CA SER A 39 -13.67 -13.54 -0.24
C SER A 39 -13.75 -14.95 -0.85
N PRO A 40 -13.00 -15.93 -0.31
CA PRO A 40 -13.03 -17.30 -0.81
C PRO A 40 -14.41 -17.90 -0.54
N LYS A 41 -15.05 -18.41 -1.58
CA LYS A 41 -16.38 -19.05 -1.48
C LYS A 41 -16.30 -20.49 -1.02
N ASN A 42 -15.14 -21.16 -1.20
CA ASN A 42 -14.93 -22.57 -0.87
C ASN A 42 -13.63 -22.74 -0.07
N PHE A 43 -13.60 -23.80 0.76
CA PHE A 43 -12.43 -24.16 1.56
C PHE A 43 -11.19 -24.45 0.68
N LYS A 44 -11.39 -25.01 -0.51
CA LYS A 44 -10.33 -25.27 -1.48
C LYS A 44 -9.70 -23.97 -2.01
N GLU A 45 -10.50 -22.99 -2.38
CA GLU A 45 -10.00 -21.67 -2.81
C GLU A 45 -9.26 -20.95 -1.69
N ALA A 46 -9.74 -21.09 -0.43
CA ALA A 46 -9.05 -20.54 0.73
C ALA A 46 -7.67 -21.19 0.91
N PHE A 47 -7.61 -22.52 0.79
CA PHE A 47 -6.36 -23.29 0.91
C PHE A 47 -5.37 -22.95 -0.22
N ASP A 48 -5.83 -22.88 -1.47
CA ASP A 48 -4.98 -22.51 -2.60
C ASP A 48 -4.41 -21.08 -2.44
N ARG A 49 -5.21 -20.15 -1.93
CA ARG A 49 -4.72 -18.80 -1.61
C ARG A 49 -3.68 -18.78 -0.50
N VAL A 50 -3.91 -19.57 0.55
CA VAL A 50 -2.93 -19.72 1.64
C VAL A 50 -1.64 -20.31 1.09
N ARG A 51 -1.71 -21.35 0.27
CA ARG A 51 -0.54 -21.98 -0.38
C ARG A 51 0.26 -20.99 -1.23
N LEU A 52 -0.41 -20.11 -1.99
CA LEU A 52 0.25 -19.06 -2.78
C LEU A 52 0.98 -18.02 -1.91
N GLN A 53 0.60 -17.89 -0.62
CA GLN A 53 1.27 -16.99 0.32
C GLN A 53 2.53 -17.60 0.96
N PHE A 54 2.74 -18.95 0.85
CA PHE A 54 3.93 -19.64 1.36
C PHE A 54 5.17 -19.43 0.49
N THR A 55 5.41 -18.19 0.10
CA THR A 55 6.62 -17.78 -0.62
C THR A 55 7.32 -16.67 0.16
N LEU A 56 8.65 -16.69 0.22
CA LEU A 56 9.44 -15.64 0.89
C LEU A 56 9.27 -14.25 0.22
N SER A 57 8.71 -14.21 -0.98
CA SER A 57 8.31 -12.97 -1.63
C SER A 57 7.06 -12.34 -0.99
N SER A 58 6.22 -13.15 -0.31
CA SER A 58 5.03 -12.67 0.40
C SER A 58 5.38 -11.89 1.66
N ALA A 59 4.80 -10.70 1.84
CA ALA A 59 4.97 -9.90 3.05
C ALA A 59 4.41 -10.61 4.30
N LEU A 60 3.34 -11.40 4.12
CA LEU A 60 2.75 -12.19 5.20
C LEU A 60 3.69 -13.30 5.66
N MET A 61 4.34 -14.02 4.73
CA MET A 61 5.28 -15.09 5.06
C MET A 61 6.52 -14.52 5.77
N ARG A 62 7.08 -13.42 5.28
CA ARG A 62 8.20 -12.74 5.95
C ARG A 62 7.83 -12.30 7.36
N HIS A 63 6.62 -11.76 7.55
CA HIS A 63 6.15 -11.40 8.88
C HIS A 63 5.98 -12.61 9.79
N ALA A 64 5.43 -13.72 9.30
CA ALA A 64 5.28 -14.96 10.06
C ALA A 64 6.65 -15.52 10.53
N VAL A 65 7.62 -15.61 9.61
CA VAL A 65 8.99 -16.05 9.96
C VAL A 65 9.62 -15.14 11.00
N ARG A 66 9.51 -13.83 10.80
CA ARG A 66 10.02 -12.83 11.76
C ARG A 66 9.40 -12.97 13.14
N LEU A 67 8.09 -13.16 13.21
CA LEU A 67 7.37 -13.36 14.46
C LEU A 67 7.78 -14.66 15.14
N CYS A 68 7.94 -15.76 14.40
CA CYS A 68 8.43 -17.03 14.94
C CYS A 68 9.84 -16.90 15.53
N VAL A 69 10.77 -16.24 14.82
CA VAL A 69 12.12 -16.00 15.31
C VAL A 69 12.13 -15.12 16.56
N ALA A 70 11.32 -14.04 16.55
CA ALA A 70 11.17 -13.14 17.70
C ALA A 70 10.63 -13.87 18.94
N LEU A 71 9.63 -14.73 18.76
CA LEU A 71 9.05 -15.54 19.84
C LEU A 71 10.05 -16.58 20.34
N ALA A 72 10.79 -17.25 19.47
CA ALA A 72 11.83 -18.21 19.87
C ALA A 72 12.93 -17.51 20.67
N ALA A 73 13.37 -16.33 20.23
CA ALA A 73 14.34 -15.52 20.97
C ALA A 73 13.80 -15.08 22.34
N GLY A 74 12.53 -14.60 22.37
CA GLY A 74 11.85 -14.20 23.62
C GLY A 74 11.71 -15.38 24.59
N TYR A 75 11.39 -16.57 24.08
CA TYR A 75 11.31 -17.79 24.86
C TYR A 75 12.69 -18.17 25.44
N GLY A 76 13.76 -18.10 24.65
CA GLY A 76 15.11 -18.31 25.12
C GLY A 76 15.52 -17.34 26.22
N VAL A 77 15.24 -16.04 26.05
CA VAL A 77 15.53 -15.02 27.06
C VAL A 77 14.74 -15.26 28.35
N MET A 78 13.46 -15.66 28.24
CA MET A 78 12.63 -16.02 29.38
C MET A 78 13.29 -17.14 30.23
N HIS A 79 13.81 -18.16 29.59
CA HIS A 79 14.50 -19.27 30.30
C HIS A 79 15.83 -18.86 30.92
N LEU A 80 16.57 -17.95 30.26
CA LEU A 80 17.87 -17.48 30.80
C LEU A 80 17.71 -16.60 32.04
N ILE A 81 16.64 -15.79 32.09
CA ILE A 81 16.40 -14.87 33.22
C ILE A 81 15.72 -15.59 34.41
N HIS A 82 15.22 -16.82 34.24
CA HIS A 82 14.48 -17.59 35.25
C HIS A 82 13.26 -16.82 35.82
N ALA A 83 12.68 -15.93 35.03
CA ALA A 83 11.54 -15.12 35.44
C ALA A 83 10.28 -15.99 35.56
N ASN A 84 9.78 -16.18 36.76
CA ASN A 84 8.50 -16.88 37.02
C ASN A 84 7.31 -16.27 36.27
N GLN A 85 7.48 -15.11 35.65
CA GLN A 85 6.47 -14.35 34.94
C GLN A 85 6.91 -13.92 33.52
N GLY A 86 8.00 -14.48 32.98
CA GLY A 86 8.61 -14.08 31.70
C GLY A 86 7.71 -14.25 30.46
N PHE A 87 6.53 -14.88 30.58
CA PHE A 87 5.54 -14.95 29.51
C PHE A 87 5.07 -13.55 29.03
N TRP A 88 5.25 -12.50 29.85
CA TRP A 88 4.97 -11.14 29.44
C TRP A 88 5.91 -10.62 28.33
N ILE A 89 7.13 -11.15 28.24
CA ILE A 89 8.07 -10.89 27.14
C ILE A 89 7.43 -11.36 25.84
N LEU A 90 6.96 -12.61 25.79
CA LEU A 90 6.32 -13.21 24.62
C LEU A 90 5.06 -12.45 24.21
N LEU A 91 4.20 -12.14 25.18
CA LEU A 91 2.98 -11.38 24.94
C LEU A 91 3.27 -10.00 24.37
N THR A 92 4.27 -9.30 24.90
CA THR A 92 4.69 -7.99 24.39
C THR A 92 5.21 -8.13 22.97
N THR A 93 6.09 -9.10 22.70
CA THR A 93 6.64 -9.36 21.36
C THR A 93 5.54 -9.58 20.33
N VAL A 94 4.52 -10.42 20.64
CA VAL A 94 3.38 -10.68 19.74
C VAL A 94 2.59 -9.40 19.44
N PHE A 95 2.28 -8.59 20.45
CA PHE A 95 1.41 -7.42 20.26
C PHE A 95 2.10 -6.25 19.57
N VAL A 96 3.42 -6.10 19.71
CA VAL A 96 4.16 -4.97 19.13
C VAL A 96 4.78 -5.29 17.76
N CYS A 97 5.09 -6.56 17.46
CA CYS A 97 5.66 -6.96 16.18
C CYS A 97 4.64 -6.76 15.06
N ARG A 98 4.96 -5.88 14.11
CA ARG A 98 4.15 -5.55 12.93
C ARG A 98 4.92 -5.86 11.66
N GLN A 99 4.24 -5.80 10.50
CA GLN A 99 4.86 -6.13 9.20
C GLN A 99 6.00 -5.17 8.81
N GLY A 100 5.89 -3.87 9.18
CA GLY A 100 6.88 -2.83 8.86
C GLY A 100 7.65 -2.33 10.08
N TYR A 101 8.86 -1.82 9.84
CA TYR A 101 9.72 -1.25 10.89
C TYR A 101 9.04 -0.07 11.61
N GLY A 102 8.54 0.92 10.87
CA GLY A 102 7.91 2.10 11.43
C GLY A 102 6.70 1.77 12.30
N ALA A 103 5.83 0.87 11.81
CA ALA A 103 4.65 0.42 12.55
C ALA A 103 5.04 -0.32 13.84
N THR A 104 6.11 -1.14 13.82
CA THR A 104 6.62 -1.82 15.01
C THR A 104 7.19 -0.82 16.01
N ARG A 105 8.03 0.13 15.55
CA ARG A 105 8.63 1.16 16.42
C ARG A 105 7.56 1.98 17.13
N THR A 106 6.56 2.46 16.40
CA THR A 106 5.44 3.21 16.98
C THR A 106 4.68 2.39 18.03
N ARG A 107 4.39 1.11 17.72
CA ARG A 107 3.70 0.22 18.66
C ARG A 107 4.53 -0.08 19.91
N VAL A 108 5.84 -0.24 19.78
CA VAL A 108 6.75 -0.41 20.92
C VAL A 108 6.73 0.84 21.80
N ALA A 109 6.87 2.04 21.20
CA ALA A 109 6.82 3.29 21.95
C ALA A 109 5.48 3.47 22.69
N GLU A 110 4.35 3.26 22.00
CA GLU A 110 3.01 3.32 22.60
C GLU A 110 2.86 2.30 23.75
N ARG A 111 3.39 1.08 23.57
CA ARG A 111 3.36 0.02 24.59
C ARG A 111 4.18 0.41 25.81
N MET A 112 5.40 0.91 25.61
CA MET A 112 6.27 1.36 26.70
C MET A 112 5.64 2.50 27.47
N LEU A 113 5.20 3.56 26.79
CA LEU A 113 4.56 4.72 27.42
C LEU A 113 3.30 4.31 28.17
N GLY A 114 2.45 3.48 27.57
CA GLY A 114 1.23 2.99 28.21
C GLY A 114 1.53 2.13 29.44
N THR A 115 2.52 1.23 29.36
CA THR A 115 2.91 0.41 30.51
C THR A 115 3.47 1.26 31.65
N ILE A 116 4.36 2.20 31.35
CA ILE A 116 4.91 3.13 32.36
C ILE A 116 3.78 3.93 33.03
N ALA A 117 2.89 4.53 32.23
CA ALA A 117 1.75 5.28 32.76
C ALA A 117 0.84 4.41 33.64
N GLY A 118 0.51 3.19 33.18
CA GLY A 118 -0.32 2.26 33.94
C GLY A 118 0.32 1.81 35.26
N LEU A 119 1.65 1.57 35.26
CA LEU A 119 2.40 1.22 36.48
C LEU A 119 2.48 2.39 37.46
N LEU A 120 2.71 3.62 36.98
CA LEU A 120 2.75 4.83 37.82
C LEU A 120 1.39 5.10 38.48
N VAL A 121 0.31 5.05 37.71
CA VAL A 121 -1.05 5.19 38.22
C VAL A 121 -1.38 4.09 39.22
N GLY A 122 -1.03 2.83 38.92
CA GLY A 122 -1.25 1.70 39.81
C GLY A 122 -0.48 1.85 41.14
N TRP A 123 0.79 2.25 41.06
CA TRP A 123 1.60 2.53 42.26
C TRP A 123 0.99 3.65 43.08
N ALA A 124 0.54 4.74 42.46
CA ALA A 124 -0.13 5.85 43.17
C ALA A 124 -1.43 5.39 43.85
N LEU A 125 -2.26 4.60 43.16
CA LEU A 125 -3.50 4.07 43.71
C LEU A 125 -3.27 3.14 44.92
N PHE A 126 -2.19 2.31 44.88
CA PHE A 126 -1.85 1.50 46.07
C PHE A 126 -1.51 2.34 47.28
N ARG A 127 -0.84 3.48 47.06
CA ARG A 127 -0.44 4.40 48.14
C ARG A 127 -1.60 5.25 48.67
N LEU A 128 -2.46 5.75 47.78
CA LEU A 128 -3.53 6.69 48.12
C LEU A 128 -4.81 5.96 48.57
N PHE A 129 -5.06 4.77 48.06
CA PHE A 129 -6.31 4.03 48.32
C PHE A 129 -6.01 2.57 48.73
N PRO A 130 -5.67 2.32 50.00
CA PRO A 130 -5.34 0.97 50.48
C PRO A 130 -6.56 0.02 50.53
N ASN A 131 -7.79 0.54 50.38
CA ASN A 131 -9.02 -0.25 50.42
C ASN A 131 -9.14 -1.13 49.17
N LEU A 132 -9.14 -2.46 49.37
CA LEU A 132 -9.21 -3.47 48.29
C LEU A 132 -10.49 -3.39 47.45
N LEU A 133 -11.63 -3.05 48.09
CA LEU A 133 -12.91 -2.89 47.36
C LEU A 133 -12.85 -1.73 46.38
N LEU A 134 -12.27 -0.60 46.78
CA LEU A 134 -12.10 0.56 45.93
C LEU A 134 -11.13 0.26 44.76
N GLN A 135 -10.06 -0.49 45.04
CA GLN A 135 -9.13 -0.94 44.00
C GLN A 135 -9.82 -1.88 43.02
N ALA A 136 -10.73 -2.74 43.46
CA ALA A 136 -11.54 -3.58 42.57
C ALA A 136 -12.42 -2.73 41.63
N CYS A 137 -13.04 -1.67 42.16
CA CYS A 137 -13.81 -0.72 41.34
C CYS A 137 -12.92 -0.04 40.27
N PHE A 138 -11.72 0.41 40.67
CA PHE A 138 -10.75 0.96 39.68
C PHE A 138 -10.28 -0.07 38.67
N ALA A 139 -10.11 -1.35 39.04
CA ALA A 139 -9.78 -2.42 38.11
C ALA A 139 -10.88 -2.63 37.06
N VAL A 140 -12.15 -2.60 37.47
CA VAL A 140 -13.30 -2.68 36.55
C VAL A 140 -13.33 -1.46 35.62
N ALA A 141 -13.16 -0.23 36.17
CA ALA A 141 -13.11 0.99 35.36
C ALA A 141 -11.95 0.96 34.33
N ALA A 142 -10.77 0.46 34.74
CA ALA A 142 -9.65 0.23 33.82
C ALA A 142 -9.97 -0.80 32.74
N GLY A 143 -10.66 -1.89 33.08
CA GLY A 143 -11.15 -2.88 32.11
C GLY A 143 -12.10 -2.27 31.08
N VAL A 144 -13.07 -1.48 31.51
CA VAL A 144 -13.99 -0.76 30.60
C VAL A 144 -13.20 0.19 29.70
N THR A 145 -12.26 0.96 30.26
CA THR A 145 -11.41 1.86 29.48
C THR A 145 -10.58 1.11 28.46
N PHE A 146 -10.03 -0.05 28.81
CA PHE A 146 -9.30 -0.90 27.86
C PHE A 146 -10.18 -1.29 26.67
N PHE A 147 -11.35 -1.83 26.90
CA PHE A 147 -12.25 -2.28 25.81
C PHE A 147 -12.74 -1.11 24.96
N ALA A 148 -13.01 0.05 25.56
CA ALA A 148 -13.44 1.25 24.84
C ALA A 148 -12.34 1.84 23.94
N THR A 149 -11.06 1.72 24.33
CA THR A 149 -9.95 2.42 23.66
C THR A 149 -9.03 1.53 22.84
N ARG A 150 -9.19 0.20 22.89
CA ARG A 150 -8.28 -0.78 22.24
C ARG A 150 -8.13 -0.61 20.73
N THR A 151 -9.13 -0.05 20.06
CA THR A 151 -9.14 0.17 18.61
C THR A 151 -8.68 1.56 18.19
N THR A 152 -8.80 2.55 19.09
CA THR A 152 -8.58 3.96 18.77
C THR A 152 -7.29 4.53 19.35
N ARG A 153 -6.95 4.18 20.60
CA ARG A 153 -5.80 4.74 21.34
C ARG A 153 -5.01 3.64 22.04
N TYR A 154 -4.07 3.04 21.32
CA TYR A 154 -3.32 1.88 21.82
C TYR A 154 -2.52 2.16 23.11
N ALA A 155 -1.88 3.32 23.26
CA ALA A 155 -1.14 3.67 24.47
C ALA A 155 -2.06 3.71 25.70
N LEU A 156 -3.24 4.34 25.57
CA LEU A 156 -4.23 4.41 26.65
C LEU A 156 -4.79 3.03 27.00
N SER A 157 -5.09 2.23 26.00
CA SER A 157 -5.50 0.83 26.15
C SER A 157 -4.42 0.01 26.90
N THR A 158 -3.15 0.22 26.56
CA THR A 158 -2.04 -0.45 27.24
C THR A 158 -1.90 0.00 28.71
N ALA A 159 -2.08 1.28 28.98
CA ALA A 159 -2.08 1.78 30.35
C ALA A 159 -3.24 1.18 31.17
N ALA A 160 -4.42 1.16 30.60
CA ALA A 160 -5.62 0.61 31.24
C ALA A 160 -5.50 -0.90 31.53
N ILE A 161 -5.03 -1.71 30.59
CA ILE A 161 -4.84 -3.15 30.82
C ILE A 161 -3.71 -3.42 31.85
N THR A 162 -2.65 -2.63 31.84
CA THR A 162 -1.57 -2.74 32.82
C THR A 162 -2.07 -2.41 34.22
N LEU A 163 -2.85 -1.34 34.35
CA LEU A 163 -3.48 -0.95 35.60
C LEU A 163 -4.46 -2.02 36.11
N MET A 164 -5.33 -2.54 35.22
CA MET A 164 -6.28 -3.61 35.57
C MET A 164 -5.55 -4.85 36.11
N VAL A 165 -4.49 -5.29 35.43
CA VAL A 165 -3.70 -6.45 35.84
C VAL A 165 -3.04 -6.18 37.18
N LEU A 166 -2.42 -5.02 37.36
CA LEU A 166 -1.72 -4.67 38.59
C LEU A 166 -2.66 -4.63 39.81
N LEU A 167 -3.82 -4.00 39.66
CA LEU A 167 -4.86 -3.94 40.72
C LEU A 167 -5.43 -5.34 40.98
N GLY A 168 -5.65 -6.16 39.96
CA GLY A 168 -6.13 -7.53 40.10
C GLY A 168 -5.16 -8.42 40.91
N PHE A 169 -3.86 -8.35 40.59
CA PHE A 169 -2.85 -9.08 41.38
C PHE A 169 -2.69 -8.54 42.80
N ASN A 170 -2.95 -7.27 43.05
CA ASN A 170 -2.90 -6.71 44.39
C ASN A 170 -4.03 -7.24 45.29
N GLN A 171 -5.16 -7.70 44.72
CA GLN A 171 -6.21 -8.42 45.48
C GLN A 171 -5.70 -9.73 46.12
N ILE A 172 -4.64 -10.31 45.52
CA ILE A 172 -3.99 -11.54 45.98
C ILE A 172 -2.76 -11.24 46.84
N GLY A 173 -2.40 -9.96 47.04
CA GLY A 173 -1.31 -9.52 47.88
C GLY A 173 0.05 -9.28 47.21
N ASN A 174 0.16 -9.47 45.88
CA ASN A 174 1.44 -9.42 45.13
C ASN A 174 1.58 -8.23 44.18
N GLY A 175 0.75 -7.20 44.25
CA GLY A 175 0.71 -6.10 43.30
C GLY A 175 2.02 -5.34 43.15
N TYR A 176 2.69 -5.00 44.25
CA TYR A 176 3.96 -4.27 44.21
C TYR A 176 5.10 -5.05 43.57
N ALA A 177 5.16 -6.39 43.80
CA ALA A 177 6.18 -7.26 43.28
C ALA A 177 6.15 -7.36 41.73
N LEU A 178 5.02 -7.04 41.10
CA LEU A 178 4.84 -7.08 39.66
C LEU A 178 5.32 -5.84 38.92
N ILE A 179 5.54 -4.72 39.57
CA ILE A 179 5.84 -3.43 38.92
C ILE A 179 7.16 -3.54 38.13
N VAL A 180 8.24 -3.96 38.78
CA VAL A 180 9.56 -4.03 38.15
C VAL A 180 9.62 -5.11 37.08
N PRO A 181 9.23 -6.39 37.31
CA PRO A 181 9.20 -7.41 36.28
C PRO A 181 8.39 -6.99 35.05
N ARG A 182 7.21 -6.41 35.25
CA ARG A 182 6.33 -5.96 34.15
C ARG A 182 6.98 -4.89 33.27
N MET A 183 7.71 -3.97 33.88
CA MET A 183 8.47 -2.95 33.16
C MET A 183 9.60 -3.60 32.36
N VAL A 184 10.43 -4.42 33.00
CA VAL A 184 11.58 -5.10 32.36
C VAL A 184 11.11 -5.98 31.20
N ASP A 185 10.09 -6.81 31.41
CA ASP A 185 9.55 -7.70 30.36
C ASP A 185 9.01 -6.93 29.15
N THR A 186 8.40 -5.76 29.40
CA THR A 186 7.91 -4.90 28.30
C THR A 186 9.07 -4.32 27.49
N PHE A 187 10.16 -3.89 28.14
CA PHE A 187 11.35 -3.38 27.46
C PHE A 187 12.04 -4.48 26.66
N ILE A 188 12.27 -5.66 27.27
CA ILE A 188 12.89 -6.80 26.59
C ILE A 188 12.07 -7.26 25.40
N GLY A 189 10.75 -7.46 25.57
CA GLY A 189 9.88 -7.89 24.49
C GLY A 189 9.80 -6.88 23.35
N GLY A 190 9.77 -5.58 23.68
CA GLY A 190 9.83 -4.48 22.71
C GLY A 190 11.15 -4.44 21.94
N PHE A 191 12.28 -4.61 22.63
CA PHE A 191 13.60 -4.66 22.03
C PHE A 191 13.75 -5.84 21.07
N ILE A 192 13.32 -7.04 21.49
CA ILE A 192 13.33 -8.26 20.64
C ILE A 192 12.51 -8.04 19.38
N ALA A 193 11.31 -7.43 19.50
CA ALA A 193 10.46 -7.16 18.36
C ALA A 193 11.09 -6.18 17.36
N VAL A 194 11.71 -5.10 17.83
CA VAL A 194 12.41 -4.14 16.95
C VAL A 194 13.62 -4.80 16.29
N LEU A 195 14.42 -5.56 17.03
CA LEU A 195 15.60 -6.26 16.52
C LEU A 195 15.21 -7.30 15.47
N ALA A 196 14.15 -8.06 15.71
CA ALA A 196 13.63 -9.03 14.75
C ALA A 196 13.16 -8.39 13.44
N VAL A 197 12.46 -7.25 13.51
CA VAL A 197 12.01 -6.52 12.31
C VAL A 197 13.19 -5.91 11.55
N TYR A 198 14.25 -5.54 12.24
CA TYR A 198 15.45 -4.97 11.62
C TYR A 198 16.35 -6.02 10.97
N LEU A 199 16.55 -7.19 11.62
CA LEU A 199 17.50 -8.22 11.21
C LEU A 199 16.88 -9.35 10.39
N VAL A 200 15.64 -9.77 10.71
CA VAL A 200 15.02 -10.95 10.11
C VAL A 200 14.20 -10.56 8.88
N LEU A 201 14.71 -10.91 7.70
CA LEU A 201 14.04 -10.66 6.40
C LEU A 201 13.48 -9.22 6.30
N PRO A 202 14.32 -8.17 6.40
CA PRO A 202 13.85 -6.80 6.39
C PRO A 202 13.11 -6.49 5.08
N ASP A 203 11.93 -5.89 5.20
CA ASP A 203 11.10 -5.48 4.06
C ASP A 203 11.17 -3.96 3.91
N TRP A 204 12.29 -3.48 3.39
CA TRP A 204 12.52 -2.06 3.18
C TRP A 204 11.67 -1.54 2.01
N GLN A 205 10.77 -0.63 2.28
CA GLN A 205 9.92 0.00 1.27
C GLN A 205 10.73 0.83 0.27
N THR A 206 11.84 1.41 0.72
CA THR A 206 12.80 2.13 -0.14
C THR A 206 13.20 1.30 -1.36
N ARG A 207 13.45 -0.01 -1.20
CA ARG A 207 13.84 -0.90 -2.31
C ARG A 207 12.68 -1.25 -3.25
N ARG A 208 11.44 -1.08 -2.81
CA ARG A 208 10.24 -1.46 -3.57
C ARG A 208 9.49 -0.26 -4.12
N LEU A 209 9.88 0.95 -3.73
CA LEU A 209 9.18 2.17 -4.10
C LEU A 209 9.08 2.34 -5.62
N ASN A 210 10.19 2.05 -6.35
CA ASN A 210 10.22 2.13 -7.81
C ASN A 210 9.15 1.24 -8.46
N LEU A 211 8.99 0.01 -7.97
CA LEU A 211 7.98 -0.91 -8.49
C LEU A 211 6.56 -0.44 -8.17
N VAL A 212 6.33 0.09 -6.97
CA VAL A 212 5.03 0.62 -6.56
C VAL A 212 4.67 1.86 -7.38
N ALA A 213 5.63 2.78 -7.56
CA ALA A 213 5.48 3.97 -8.39
C ALA A 213 5.20 3.59 -9.86
N ALA A 214 5.99 2.67 -10.42
CA ALA A 214 5.78 2.15 -11.77
C ALA A 214 4.37 1.57 -11.97
N ASN A 215 3.87 0.81 -10.99
CA ASN A 215 2.52 0.24 -11.04
C ASN A 215 1.44 1.34 -10.99
N ALA A 216 1.66 2.39 -10.22
CA ALA A 216 0.73 3.50 -10.10
C ALA A 216 0.68 4.34 -11.39
N ILE A 217 1.84 4.65 -11.99
CA ILE A 217 1.92 5.36 -13.28
C ILE A 217 1.27 4.53 -14.39
N ALA A 218 1.57 3.23 -14.47
CA ALA A 218 0.95 2.34 -15.46
C ALA A 218 -0.57 2.22 -15.27
N ALA A 219 -1.07 2.26 -14.03
CA ALA A 219 -2.50 2.26 -13.75
C ALA A 219 -3.17 3.57 -14.22
N CYS A 220 -2.52 4.71 -14.06
CA CYS A 220 -2.97 5.99 -14.61
C CYS A 220 -3.03 5.95 -16.15
N GLY A 221 -2.03 5.39 -16.83
CA GLY A 221 -2.03 5.20 -18.29
C GLY A 221 -3.19 4.32 -18.77
N ARG A 222 -3.47 3.21 -18.06
CA ARG A 222 -4.66 2.37 -18.37
C ARG A 222 -5.96 3.12 -18.15
N TYR A 223 -6.06 3.89 -17.06
CA TYR A 223 -7.25 4.67 -16.75
C TYR A 223 -7.50 5.75 -17.82
N LEU A 224 -6.45 6.44 -18.29
CA LEU A 224 -6.55 7.39 -19.38
C LEU A 224 -7.12 6.75 -20.67
N ARG A 225 -6.57 5.57 -21.06
CA ARG A 225 -7.09 4.83 -22.25
C ARG A 225 -8.56 4.46 -22.10
N GLU A 226 -8.98 4.00 -20.91
CA GLU A 226 -10.39 3.65 -20.68
C GLU A 226 -11.31 4.86 -20.68
N ILE A 227 -10.88 6.02 -20.22
CA ILE A 227 -11.63 7.27 -20.33
C ILE A 227 -11.85 7.57 -21.81
N MET A 228 -10.79 7.59 -22.60
CA MET A 228 -10.88 7.97 -24.01
C MET A 228 -11.67 6.95 -24.85
N ARG A 229 -11.55 5.65 -24.56
CA ARG A 229 -12.39 4.64 -25.19
C ARG A 229 -13.88 4.91 -24.99
N GLN A 230 -14.28 5.44 -23.81
CA GLN A 230 -15.67 5.81 -23.56
C GLN A 230 -16.09 7.10 -24.29
N TYR A 231 -15.17 8.02 -24.53
CA TYR A 231 -15.43 9.17 -25.40
C TYR A 231 -15.67 8.76 -26.86
N GLU A 232 -14.92 7.77 -27.37
CA GLU A 232 -15.01 7.28 -28.73
C GLU A 232 -16.24 6.39 -28.96
N SER A 233 -16.59 5.53 -28.00
CA SER A 233 -17.65 4.52 -28.16
C SER A 233 -19.07 5.07 -27.92
N GLY A 234 -19.21 6.32 -27.47
CA GLY A 234 -20.52 6.94 -27.26
C GLY A 234 -21.52 6.06 -26.51
N HIS A 235 -21.46 5.98 -25.21
CA HIS A 235 -22.47 5.37 -24.32
C HIS A 235 -22.87 3.91 -24.58
N SER A 236 -21.99 3.08 -25.09
CA SER A 236 -22.30 1.69 -25.41
C SER A 236 -22.05 0.73 -24.24
N GLY A 237 -23.13 0.23 -23.66
CA GLY A 237 -23.16 -1.04 -22.95
C GLY A 237 -22.62 -1.09 -21.50
N LYS A 238 -23.18 -2.04 -20.74
CA LYS A 238 -22.77 -2.32 -19.34
C LYS A 238 -21.30 -2.72 -19.21
N GLN A 239 -20.70 -3.33 -20.24
CA GLN A 239 -19.30 -3.79 -20.21
C GLN A 239 -18.30 -2.64 -20.27
N ASP A 240 -18.56 -1.61 -21.06
CA ASP A 240 -17.67 -0.44 -21.17
C ASP A 240 -17.63 0.37 -19.87
N THR A 241 -18.79 0.53 -19.24
CA THR A 241 -18.88 1.15 -17.92
C THR A 241 -18.11 0.33 -16.85
N LEU A 242 -18.08 -0.99 -16.99
CA LEU A 242 -17.36 -1.87 -16.06
C LEU A 242 -15.84 -1.72 -16.21
N ALA A 243 -15.30 -1.73 -17.44
CA ALA A 243 -13.88 -1.55 -17.69
C ALA A 243 -13.34 -0.22 -17.15
N TYR A 244 -14.07 0.87 -17.37
CA TYR A 244 -13.78 2.19 -16.79
C TYR A 244 -13.76 2.14 -15.26
N ARG A 245 -14.78 1.54 -14.63
CA ARG A 245 -14.85 1.45 -13.15
C ARG A 245 -13.70 0.64 -12.57
N VAL A 246 -13.29 -0.42 -13.27
CA VAL A 246 -12.12 -1.24 -12.86
C VAL A 246 -10.85 -0.41 -12.99
N ALA A 247 -10.61 0.24 -14.14
CA ALA A 247 -9.41 1.03 -14.37
C ALA A 247 -9.30 2.19 -13.37
N ARG A 248 -10.41 2.90 -13.11
CA ARG A 248 -10.48 3.95 -12.10
C ARG A 248 -10.12 3.43 -10.71
N ARG A 249 -10.73 2.31 -10.29
CA ARG A 249 -10.45 1.68 -8.98
C ARG A 249 -8.99 1.24 -8.87
N GLU A 250 -8.43 0.65 -9.94
CA GLU A 250 -7.02 0.25 -9.97
C GLU A 250 -6.08 1.45 -9.82
N ALA A 251 -6.36 2.56 -10.51
CA ALA A 251 -5.54 3.78 -10.42
C ALA A 251 -5.58 4.38 -9.00
N HIS A 252 -6.76 4.54 -8.40
CA HIS A 252 -6.88 5.05 -7.03
C HIS A 252 -6.26 4.10 -5.99
N ASN A 253 -6.40 2.78 -6.15
CA ASN A 253 -5.76 1.81 -5.26
C ASN A 253 -4.23 1.84 -5.38
N ALA A 254 -3.70 2.05 -6.58
CA ALA A 254 -2.27 2.14 -6.83
C ALA A 254 -1.68 3.45 -6.26
N ASP A 255 -2.40 4.56 -6.35
CA ASP A 255 -2.04 5.84 -5.71
C ASP A 255 -2.01 5.70 -4.18
N ALA A 256 -3.04 5.09 -3.58
CA ALA A 256 -3.08 4.81 -2.15
C ALA A 256 -1.93 3.86 -1.72
N ALA A 257 -1.57 2.88 -2.54
CA ALA A 257 -0.43 2.00 -2.28
C ALA A 257 0.90 2.77 -2.31
N LEU A 258 1.07 3.71 -3.25
CA LEU A 258 2.24 4.57 -3.31
C LEU A 258 2.32 5.48 -2.07
N SER A 259 1.22 6.13 -1.68
CA SER A 259 1.15 6.96 -0.47
C SER A 259 1.56 6.18 0.78
N ASN A 260 1.06 4.95 0.92
CA ASN A 260 1.42 4.09 2.04
C ASN A 260 2.90 3.67 2.00
N ALA A 261 3.46 3.40 0.82
CA ALA A 261 4.86 3.03 0.65
C ALA A 261 5.79 4.21 1.00
N VAL A 262 5.47 5.43 0.55
CA VAL A 262 6.21 6.65 0.89
C VAL A 262 6.16 6.92 2.39
N ALA A 263 4.97 6.87 3.00
CA ALA A 263 4.82 7.07 4.44
C ALA A 263 5.61 6.03 5.28
N ALA A 264 5.67 4.79 4.82
CA ALA A 264 6.46 3.74 5.48
C ALA A 264 7.98 3.95 5.27
N MET A 265 8.41 4.32 4.05
CA MET A 265 9.79 4.65 3.73
C MET A 265 10.35 5.78 4.60
N LEU A 266 9.58 6.84 4.84
CA LEU A 266 9.99 7.95 5.69
C LEU A 266 10.22 7.55 7.16
N GLN A 267 9.72 6.39 7.58
CA GLN A 267 9.93 5.85 8.93
C GLN A 267 11.09 4.84 8.99
N GLU A 268 11.70 4.50 7.86
CA GLU A 268 12.82 3.56 7.81
C GLU A 268 14.13 4.22 8.24
N PRO A 269 14.98 3.53 9.01
CA PRO A 269 16.31 4.02 9.33
C PRO A 269 17.19 3.99 8.07
N GLY A 270 17.95 5.04 7.84
CA GLY A 270 18.86 5.15 6.68
C GLY A 270 18.25 5.76 5.43
N THR A 271 16.97 6.15 5.44
CA THR A 271 16.39 6.97 4.37
C THR A 271 17.02 8.35 4.39
N SER A 272 17.67 8.74 3.30
CA SER A 272 18.21 10.09 3.20
C SER A 272 17.07 11.12 3.11
N ARG A 273 17.34 12.35 3.56
CA ARG A 273 16.36 13.44 3.44
C ARG A 273 15.99 13.69 1.98
N GLN A 274 16.96 13.62 1.08
CA GLN A 274 16.78 13.83 -0.35
C GLN A 274 15.90 12.75 -0.97
N ASP A 275 16.14 11.48 -0.66
CA ASP A 275 15.30 10.37 -1.14
C ASP A 275 13.86 10.51 -0.66
N GLY A 276 13.68 10.92 0.61
CA GLY A 276 12.36 11.19 1.18
C GLY A 276 11.62 12.33 0.48
N GLU A 277 12.31 13.46 0.22
CA GLU A 277 11.73 14.59 -0.50
C GLU A 277 11.35 14.21 -1.94
N THR A 278 12.22 13.49 -2.64
CA THR A 278 11.95 13.02 -4.01
C THR A 278 10.75 12.08 -4.05
N ALA A 279 10.65 11.15 -3.08
CA ALA A 279 9.51 10.24 -2.97
C ALA A 279 8.19 10.98 -2.73
N VAL A 280 8.18 11.97 -1.85
CA VAL A 280 7.00 12.80 -1.58
C VAL A 280 6.62 13.61 -2.82
N ARG A 281 7.59 14.23 -3.52
CA ARG A 281 7.33 14.97 -4.76
C ARG A 281 6.72 14.07 -5.83
N LEU A 282 7.24 12.85 -6.01
CA LEU A 282 6.69 11.88 -6.95
C LEU A 282 5.24 11.50 -6.59
N GLN A 283 4.96 11.27 -5.31
CA GLN A 283 3.61 10.98 -4.84
C GLN A 283 2.64 12.13 -5.13
N VAL A 284 3.02 13.38 -4.79
CA VAL A 284 2.19 14.56 -5.03
C VAL A 284 1.93 14.75 -6.52
N GLN A 285 2.96 14.58 -7.35
CA GLN A 285 2.86 14.71 -8.79
C GLN A 285 1.91 13.67 -9.41
N LEU A 286 2.03 12.41 -8.96
CA LEU A 286 1.15 11.34 -9.43
C LEU A 286 -0.30 11.53 -8.96
N HIS A 287 -0.48 11.98 -7.73
CA HIS A 287 -1.81 12.30 -7.20
C HIS A 287 -2.47 13.45 -7.99
N THR A 288 -1.68 14.47 -8.36
CA THR A 288 -2.14 15.58 -9.22
C THR A 288 -2.57 15.07 -10.59
N LEU A 289 -1.76 14.20 -11.22
CA LEU A 289 -2.13 13.55 -12.48
C LEU A 289 -3.45 12.77 -12.34
N LEU A 290 -3.61 11.99 -11.27
CA LEU A 290 -4.83 11.20 -11.04
C LEU A 290 -6.06 12.10 -10.85
N ASN A 291 -5.90 13.29 -10.24
CA ASN A 291 -6.98 14.26 -10.11
C ASN A 291 -7.41 14.83 -11.48
N TYR A 292 -6.46 15.16 -12.35
CA TYR A 292 -6.78 15.59 -13.71
C TYR A 292 -7.45 14.49 -14.53
N LEU A 293 -6.98 13.23 -14.42
CA LEU A 293 -7.63 12.08 -15.02
C LEU A 293 -9.05 11.86 -14.50
N SER A 294 -9.27 12.08 -13.20
CA SER A 294 -10.59 11.95 -12.59
C SER A 294 -11.54 13.06 -13.05
N GLY A 295 -11.04 14.29 -13.23
CA GLY A 295 -11.75 15.40 -13.83
C GLY A 295 -12.16 15.09 -15.28
N LEU A 296 -11.21 14.64 -16.10
CA LEU A 296 -11.48 14.21 -17.46
C LEU A 296 -12.55 13.10 -17.50
N GLY A 297 -12.45 12.10 -16.63
CA GLY A 297 -13.41 11.01 -16.53
C GLY A 297 -14.80 11.43 -16.02
N ALA A 298 -14.93 12.53 -15.29
CA ALA A 298 -16.21 13.05 -14.83
C ALA A 298 -17.05 13.63 -16.00
N HIS A 299 -16.38 14.24 -16.97
CA HIS A 299 -17.02 14.86 -18.14
C HIS A 299 -17.28 13.88 -19.30
N ARG A 300 -17.00 12.59 -19.15
CA ARG A 300 -17.14 11.57 -20.21
C ARG A 300 -18.56 11.46 -20.82
N HIS A 301 -19.56 11.92 -20.12
CA HIS A 301 -20.96 11.89 -20.59
C HIS A 301 -21.39 13.16 -21.33
N SER A 302 -20.61 14.23 -21.26
CA SER A 302 -20.93 15.51 -21.90
C SER A 302 -20.63 15.51 -23.39
N LEU A 303 -19.78 14.62 -23.87
CA LEU A 303 -19.38 14.49 -25.26
C LEU A 303 -20.14 13.35 -25.94
N ALA A 304 -21.46 13.52 -26.11
CA ALA A 304 -22.19 12.67 -27.05
C ALA A 304 -21.67 12.98 -28.47
N PRO A 305 -21.33 11.97 -29.29
CA PRO A 305 -20.98 12.25 -30.70
C PRO A 305 -22.14 12.90 -31.38
N SER A 306 -22.03 14.19 -31.68
CA SER A 306 -22.95 14.86 -32.57
C SER A 306 -22.59 14.45 -34.00
N ALA A 307 -23.54 13.85 -34.69
CA ALA A 307 -23.41 13.12 -35.95
C ALA A 307 -22.87 13.94 -37.15
N THR A 308 -22.40 15.16 -36.97
CA THR A 308 -22.06 16.07 -38.05
C THR A 308 -20.63 16.61 -38.08
N SER A 309 -19.73 16.17 -37.13
CA SER A 309 -18.34 16.68 -37.10
C SER A 309 -17.32 15.58 -36.75
N GLU A 310 -17.41 14.46 -37.42
CA GLU A 310 -16.86 13.19 -36.91
C GLU A 310 -15.40 12.90 -37.24
N THR A 311 -14.66 13.61 -38.08
CA THR A 311 -13.49 12.91 -38.66
C THR A 311 -12.13 13.46 -38.25
N GLU A 312 -11.92 14.76 -38.11
CA GLU A 312 -10.53 15.27 -37.87
C GLU A 312 -10.20 15.56 -36.40
N THR A 313 -11.12 16.11 -35.65
CA THR A 313 -10.86 16.52 -34.27
C THR A 313 -10.88 15.32 -33.32
N GLY A 314 -11.71 14.30 -33.57
CA GLY A 314 -11.77 13.07 -32.79
C GLY A 314 -10.49 12.23 -32.92
N THR A 315 -9.96 12.12 -34.13
CA THR A 315 -8.69 11.43 -34.40
C THR A 315 -7.50 12.13 -33.74
N ALA A 316 -7.46 13.45 -33.74
CA ALA A 316 -6.40 14.22 -33.09
C ALA A 316 -6.37 14.03 -31.55
N VAL A 317 -7.54 13.99 -30.90
CA VAL A 317 -7.65 13.74 -29.45
C VAL A 317 -7.25 12.31 -29.12
N ALA A 318 -7.64 11.33 -29.92
CA ALA A 318 -7.28 9.94 -29.73
C ALA A 318 -5.74 9.74 -29.88
N GLU A 319 -5.13 10.38 -30.89
CA GLU A 319 -3.69 10.34 -31.10
C GLU A 319 -2.91 10.96 -29.93
N VAL A 320 -3.31 12.15 -29.47
CA VAL A 320 -2.72 12.80 -28.30
C VAL A 320 -2.82 11.90 -27.06
N THR A 321 -3.96 11.27 -26.86
CA THR A 321 -4.17 10.37 -25.72
C THR A 321 -3.27 9.13 -25.81
N ALA A 322 -3.13 8.56 -26.99
CA ALA A 322 -2.23 7.42 -27.21
C ALA A 322 -0.76 7.79 -26.93
N GLN A 323 -0.34 8.98 -27.36
CA GLN A 323 0.99 9.52 -27.06
C GLN A 323 1.21 9.71 -25.55
N LEU A 324 0.28 10.36 -24.85
CA LEU A 324 0.35 10.56 -23.39
C LEU A 324 0.41 9.24 -22.64
N ALA A 325 -0.45 8.30 -23.00
CA ALA A 325 -0.44 6.97 -22.38
C ALA A 325 0.86 6.20 -22.68
N GLY A 326 1.43 6.37 -23.87
CA GLY A 326 2.73 5.82 -24.26
C GLY A 326 3.89 6.37 -23.41
N HIS A 327 3.89 7.68 -23.15
CA HIS A 327 4.87 8.31 -22.25
C HIS A 327 4.75 7.79 -20.82
N LEU A 328 3.54 7.66 -20.27
CA LEU A 328 3.32 7.07 -18.96
C LEU A 328 3.82 5.61 -18.88
N ASP A 329 3.57 4.80 -19.92
CA ASP A 329 4.08 3.42 -19.97
C ASP A 329 5.61 3.38 -20.06
N THR A 330 6.23 4.33 -20.74
CA THR A 330 7.70 4.42 -20.86
C THR A 330 8.32 4.78 -19.51
N ILE A 331 7.78 5.77 -18.79
CA ILE A 331 8.21 6.13 -17.44
C ILE A 331 8.01 4.93 -16.49
N ALA A 332 6.87 4.24 -16.57
CA ALA A 332 6.61 3.07 -15.74
C ALA A 332 7.57 1.90 -16.02
N ARG A 333 7.95 1.68 -17.27
CA ARG A 333 8.96 0.66 -17.63
C ARG A 333 10.35 1.02 -17.10
N HIS A 334 10.76 2.27 -17.22
CA HIS A 334 12.04 2.75 -16.69
C HIS A 334 12.17 2.51 -15.18
N LEU A 335 11.14 2.84 -14.41
CA LEU A 335 11.13 2.58 -12.97
C LEU A 335 11.15 1.09 -12.59
N ARG A 336 10.67 0.19 -13.46
CA ARG A 336 10.72 -1.26 -13.22
C ARG A 336 12.08 -1.88 -13.52
N VAL A 337 12.68 -1.42 -14.59
CA VAL A 337 13.99 -1.91 -15.08
C VAL A 337 14.82 -0.66 -15.36
N PRO A 338 15.68 -0.26 -14.42
CA PRO A 338 16.61 0.84 -14.65
C PRO A 338 17.48 0.50 -15.85
N SER A 339 17.13 1.02 -17.00
CA SER A 339 17.91 1.02 -18.21
C SER A 339 18.15 2.48 -18.58
N ALA A 340 19.17 2.76 -19.36
CA ALA A 340 19.60 4.11 -19.71
C ALA A 340 18.50 5.18 -19.63
N SER A 341 18.82 6.32 -19.02
CA SER A 341 17.94 7.49 -18.82
C SER A 341 16.88 7.62 -19.92
N VAL A 342 15.62 7.78 -19.57
CA VAL A 342 14.56 8.08 -20.54
C VAL A 342 14.94 9.38 -21.21
N ALA A 343 15.22 9.33 -22.52
CA ALA A 343 15.67 10.48 -23.29
C ALA A 343 14.77 11.70 -23.09
N ALA A 344 15.38 12.85 -22.98
CA ALA A 344 14.71 14.12 -22.78
C ALA A 344 14.05 14.58 -24.09
N GLU A 345 12.95 13.92 -24.49
CA GLU A 345 12.08 14.54 -25.49
C GLU A 345 11.04 15.40 -24.73
N PRO A 346 10.96 16.70 -25.00
CA PRO A 346 9.96 17.60 -24.37
C PRO A 346 8.55 17.35 -24.93
N ALA A 347 8.24 16.09 -25.23
CA ALA A 347 7.02 15.70 -25.92
C ALA A 347 5.74 16.11 -25.14
N GLY A 348 5.76 16.07 -23.81
CA GLY A 348 4.62 16.46 -23.00
C GLY A 348 4.30 17.95 -23.12
N GLN A 349 5.33 18.80 -23.12
CA GLN A 349 5.15 20.25 -23.27
C GLN A 349 4.72 20.62 -24.70
N ALA A 350 5.31 20.01 -25.70
CA ALA A 350 4.91 20.22 -27.11
C ALA A 350 3.45 19.80 -27.35
N ILE A 351 2.99 18.70 -26.72
CA ILE A 351 1.59 18.29 -26.76
C ILE A 351 0.69 19.33 -26.07
N ALA A 352 1.08 19.84 -24.91
CA ALA A 352 0.32 20.85 -24.18
C ALA A 352 0.19 22.15 -24.99
N GLU A 353 1.28 22.63 -25.59
CA GLU A 353 1.30 23.84 -26.45
C GLU A 353 0.40 23.66 -27.70
N ARG A 354 0.41 22.49 -28.33
CA ARG A 354 -0.49 22.18 -29.46
C ARG A 354 -1.96 22.20 -29.04
N LEU A 355 -2.28 21.71 -27.85
CA LEU A 355 -3.64 21.70 -27.31
C LEU A 355 -4.10 23.11 -26.91
N ASP A 356 -3.19 23.94 -26.38
CA ASP A 356 -3.48 25.33 -26.02
C ASP A 356 -3.66 26.24 -27.26
N ALA A 357 -2.99 25.94 -28.37
CA ALA A 357 -3.06 26.67 -29.63
C ALA A 357 -4.29 26.34 -30.47
N ALA A 358 -5.18 25.44 -30.00
CA ALA A 358 -6.37 25.06 -30.72
C ALA A 358 -7.42 26.22 -30.82
N PRO A 359 -8.18 26.28 -31.91
CA PRO A 359 -9.10 27.41 -32.18
C PRO A 359 -10.12 27.68 -31.07
N GLU A 360 -10.40 28.95 -30.78
CA GLU A 360 -11.38 29.38 -29.78
C GLU A 360 -12.83 28.98 -30.12
N GLU A 361 -13.12 28.59 -31.36
CA GLU A 361 -14.46 28.26 -31.87
C GLU A 361 -14.98 26.86 -31.52
N LEU A 362 -14.24 26.10 -30.66
CA LEU A 362 -14.69 24.78 -30.25
C LEU A 362 -15.86 24.84 -29.24
N PRO A 363 -16.82 23.89 -29.31
CA PRO A 363 -17.83 23.72 -28.28
C PRO A 363 -17.24 23.63 -26.89
N GLU A 364 -17.90 24.23 -25.89
CA GLU A 364 -17.38 24.30 -24.51
C GLU A 364 -16.94 22.94 -23.95
N ASP A 365 -17.70 21.88 -24.22
CA ASP A 365 -17.39 20.53 -23.78
C ASP A 365 -16.06 20.00 -24.36
N ARG A 366 -15.80 20.28 -25.63
CA ARG A 366 -14.52 19.86 -26.28
C ARG A 366 -13.35 20.69 -25.76
N ARG A 367 -13.58 21.98 -25.53
CA ARG A 367 -12.56 22.86 -24.92
C ARG A 367 -12.16 22.39 -23.53
N LEU A 368 -13.11 21.93 -22.72
CA LEU A 368 -12.83 21.35 -21.41
C LEU A 368 -11.96 20.10 -21.50
N VAL A 369 -12.24 19.19 -22.43
CA VAL A 369 -11.43 17.99 -22.64
C VAL A 369 -10.01 18.33 -23.08
N GLN A 370 -9.85 19.26 -24.01
CA GLN A 370 -8.53 19.72 -24.45
C GLN A 370 -7.74 20.35 -23.31
N LEU A 371 -8.37 21.22 -22.51
CA LEU A 371 -7.74 21.82 -21.35
C LEU A 371 -7.27 20.75 -20.34
N GLN A 372 -8.11 19.74 -20.06
CA GLN A 372 -7.76 18.65 -19.18
C GLN A 372 -6.60 17.81 -19.73
N LEU A 373 -6.59 17.53 -21.04
CA LEU A 373 -5.48 16.83 -21.69
C LEU A 373 -4.20 17.67 -21.66
N ALA A 374 -4.26 18.97 -21.86
CA ALA A 374 -3.10 19.87 -21.72
C ALA A 374 -2.54 19.86 -20.30
N LEU A 375 -3.41 19.89 -19.28
CA LEU A 375 -2.99 19.77 -17.88
C LEU A 375 -2.33 18.42 -17.60
N ILE A 376 -2.84 17.32 -18.14
CA ILE A 376 -2.23 15.98 -18.03
C ILE A 376 -0.88 15.97 -18.76
N ALA A 377 -0.78 16.54 -19.95
CA ALA A 377 0.45 16.60 -20.73
C ALA A 377 1.58 17.33 -19.96
N ARG A 378 1.26 18.44 -19.29
CA ARG A 378 2.19 19.19 -18.43
C ARG A 378 2.73 18.38 -17.24
N GLN A 379 2.05 17.30 -16.83
CA GLN A 379 2.51 16.45 -15.73
C GLN A 379 3.58 15.43 -16.18
N ILE A 380 3.68 15.14 -17.47
CA ILE A 380 4.58 14.10 -17.99
C ILE A 380 6.05 14.42 -17.72
N GLU A 381 6.49 15.66 -18.02
CA GLU A 381 7.88 16.04 -17.85
C GLU A 381 8.33 16.04 -16.38
N PRO A 382 7.59 16.66 -15.42
CA PRO A 382 7.94 16.54 -14.00
C PRO A 382 7.98 15.10 -13.49
N LEU A 383 7.04 14.23 -13.93
CA LEU A 383 7.06 12.81 -13.57
C LEU A 383 8.30 12.09 -14.11
N ARG A 384 8.70 12.38 -15.36
CA ARG A 384 9.89 11.82 -15.97
C ARG A 384 11.16 12.22 -15.23
N GLN A 385 11.29 13.52 -14.89
CA GLN A 385 12.43 14.04 -14.15
C GLN A 385 12.54 13.39 -12.76
N LEU A 386 11.42 13.25 -12.05
CA LEU A 386 11.40 12.58 -10.76
C LEU A 386 11.72 11.08 -10.91
N ALA A 387 11.21 10.40 -11.94
CA ALA A 387 11.51 8.99 -12.20
C ALA A 387 13.01 8.77 -12.44
N ASN A 388 13.69 9.67 -13.18
CA ASN A 388 15.12 9.58 -13.41
C ASN A 388 15.95 9.78 -12.11
N GLN A 389 15.47 10.57 -11.15
CA GLN A 389 16.14 10.73 -9.85
C GLN A 389 16.10 9.45 -8.98
N PHE A 390 15.17 8.53 -9.26
CA PHE A 390 15.09 7.21 -8.59
C PHE A 390 16.00 6.15 -9.24
N ASP A 391 16.64 6.46 -10.38
CA ASP A 391 17.56 5.53 -11.02
C ASP A 391 18.90 5.51 -10.27
N PRO A 392 19.32 4.36 -9.70
CA PRO A 392 20.63 4.25 -9.05
C PRO A 392 21.80 4.49 -10.00
N ALA A 393 21.61 4.36 -11.32
CA ALA A 393 22.63 4.64 -12.33
C ALA A 393 22.83 6.14 -12.60
N SER A 394 21.87 6.97 -12.26
CA SER A 394 21.94 8.44 -12.43
C SER A 394 22.59 9.15 -11.23
N ARG A 395 22.90 8.43 -10.16
CA ARG A 395 23.67 8.96 -9.03
C ARG A 395 25.14 9.03 -9.42
N GLU A 396 25.69 10.23 -9.58
CA GLU A 396 27.14 10.40 -9.78
C GLU A 396 27.90 9.74 -8.61
N PRO A 397 29.08 9.12 -8.88
CA PRO A 397 29.87 8.43 -7.85
C PRO A 397 30.36 9.32 -6.69
N GLY A 398 30.03 10.59 -6.65
CA GLY A 398 30.40 11.57 -5.64
C GLY A 398 29.36 11.79 -4.51
N ASP A 399 28.14 11.27 -4.64
CA ASP A 399 27.02 11.58 -3.73
C ASP A 399 26.76 10.45 -2.69
N ALA A 400 27.77 9.61 -2.44
CA ALA A 400 27.75 8.68 -1.32
C ALA A 400 27.70 9.51 -0.02
N PRO A 401 26.77 9.22 0.92
CA PRO A 401 26.71 9.94 2.19
C PRO A 401 28.05 9.81 2.90
N GLN A 402 28.77 10.92 3.03
CA GLN A 402 29.96 10.97 3.86
C GLN A 402 29.55 10.58 5.29
N PRO A 403 30.25 9.62 5.92
CA PRO A 403 30.02 9.32 7.33
C PRO A 403 30.26 10.64 8.10
N SER A 404 29.22 11.09 8.81
CA SER A 404 29.26 12.28 9.65
C SER A 404 30.53 12.23 10.49
N ALA A 405 31.47 13.14 10.23
CA ALA A 405 32.65 13.34 11.01
C ALA A 405 32.19 13.58 12.47
N THR A 406 32.55 12.65 13.34
CA THR A 406 32.44 12.77 14.78
C THR A 406 33.05 14.12 15.18
N ALA A 407 32.24 14.98 15.78
CA ALA A 407 32.71 16.20 16.41
C ALA A 407 33.80 15.85 17.45
N PRO A 408 34.92 16.60 17.48
CA PRO A 408 35.93 16.39 18.50
C PRO A 408 35.36 16.77 19.87
N ALA A 409 35.54 15.86 20.82
CA ALA A 409 35.32 16.13 22.23
C ALA A 409 36.26 17.28 22.67
N GLY A 410 35.68 18.36 23.20
CA GLY A 410 36.31 19.40 23.96
C GLY A 410 35.54 19.57 25.26
#